data_11a79ced1da0caabc0bde5768e881aa3
#
_entry.id   11a79ced1da0caabc0bde5768e881aa3
#
_cell.length_a   1.000
_cell.length_b   1.000
_cell.length_c   1.000
_cell.angle_alpha   90.00
_cell.angle_beta   90.00
_cell.angle_gamma   90.00
#
_symmetry.space_group_name_H-M   'P 1'
#
loop_
_entity.id
_entity.type
_entity.pdbx_description
1 polymer ?
#
loop_
_entity_poly.entity_id
_entity_poly.type
_entity_poly.pdbx_seq_one_letter_code
_entity_poly.pdbx_strand_id
1 'polypeptide(L)'
;WSDAYTKDLVSGKLIGNIVAAWETGFMLDALDKTSYNGQWRVVQLPSFGGSDMTGPDGGSGVAVVKGCKYPAQAMQFNDWFNTQVNDLATQGLVPAAKGQVTTPEKMKKQFGGQDVMAELAKANERLAPKFGYIPGFTVVGTKMNEKGAGAAAGKAKVGDIFQTAQDTSVQALKDAGLPVNG
;
A
#
# COMPACT_ATOMS: atom_id res chain seq x y z
N TRP A 1 -7.27 7.93 4.40
CA TRP A 1 -7.26 7.91 5.86
C TRP A 1 -8.13 9.06 6.34
N SER A 2 -9.37 8.75 6.71
CA SER A 2 -10.33 9.72 7.24
C SER A 2 -10.42 9.58 8.77
N ASP A 3 -10.91 10.61 9.43
CA ASP A 3 -11.22 10.55 10.86
C ASP A 3 -12.20 9.40 11.19
N ALA A 4 -13.12 9.11 10.26
CA ALA A 4 -14.06 7.99 10.38
C ALA A 4 -13.35 6.64 10.40
N TYR A 5 -12.37 6.43 9.52
CA TYR A 5 -11.55 5.23 9.51
C TYR A 5 -10.79 5.07 10.83
N THR A 6 -10.10 6.12 11.27
CA THR A 6 -9.35 6.10 12.53
C THR A 6 -10.26 5.80 13.71
N LYS A 7 -11.46 6.40 13.74
CA LYS A 7 -12.46 6.15 14.78
C LYS A 7 -12.93 4.68 14.80
N ASP A 8 -13.17 4.09 13.65
CA ASP A 8 -13.60 2.69 13.54
C ASP A 8 -12.46 1.74 13.90
N LEU A 9 -11.22 2.06 13.54
CA LEU A 9 -10.02 1.30 13.94
C LEU A 9 -9.86 1.28 15.46
N VAL A 10 -9.84 2.46 16.11
CA VAL A 10 -9.58 2.56 17.56
C VAL A 10 -10.75 2.12 18.44
N SER A 11 -11.97 2.06 17.88
CA SER A 11 -13.16 1.57 18.60
C SER A 11 -13.41 0.06 18.44
N GLY A 12 -12.58 -0.63 17.64
CA GLY A 12 -12.72 -2.06 17.37
C GLY A 12 -13.87 -2.44 16.45
N LYS A 13 -14.47 -1.48 15.75
CA LYS A 13 -15.45 -1.76 14.70
C LYS A 13 -14.80 -2.32 13.44
N LEU A 14 -13.58 -1.89 13.16
CA LEU A 14 -12.78 -2.41 12.07
C LEU A 14 -12.08 -3.69 12.54
N ILE A 15 -12.48 -4.84 12.05
CA ILE A 15 -11.98 -6.16 12.43
C ILE A 15 -10.96 -6.72 11.44
N GLY A 16 -10.84 -6.12 10.28
CA GLY A 16 -9.88 -6.49 9.23
C GLY A 16 -9.72 -5.38 8.23
N ASN A 17 -8.55 -5.31 7.62
CA ASN A 17 -8.22 -4.34 6.58
C ASN A 17 -7.28 -4.97 5.57
N ILE A 18 -7.49 -4.70 4.28
CA ILE A 18 -6.56 -5.05 3.22
C ILE A 18 -5.69 -3.83 2.99
N VAL A 19 -4.40 -3.97 3.28
CA VAL A 19 -3.48 -2.83 3.32
C VAL A 19 -2.12 -3.19 2.75
N ALA A 20 -1.38 -2.17 2.35
CA ALA A 20 0.04 -2.28 2.06
C ALA A 20 0.89 -2.18 3.34
N ALA A 21 2.14 -2.59 3.23
CA ALA A 21 3.08 -2.60 4.34
C ALA A 21 3.23 -1.22 5.01
N TRP A 22 3.29 -0.14 4.23
CA TRP A 22 3.47 1.23 4.73
C TRP A 22 2.32 1.71 5.62
N GLU A 23 1.13 1.12 5.49
CA GLU A 23 -0.03 1.47 6.30
C GLU A 23 0.10 0.98 7.76
N THR A 24 0.93 -0.02 8.01
CA THR A 24 1.18 -0.49 9.37
C THR A 24 1.70 0.63 10.28
N GLY A 25 2.51 1.55 9.77
CA GLY A 25 3.01 2.72 10.51
C GLY A 25 1.87 3.61 11.04
N PHE A 26 0.86 3.88 10.23
CA PHE A 26 -0.31 4.68 10.65
C PHE A 26 -1.16 3.95 11.69
N MET A 27 -1.34 2.64 11.54
CA MET A 27 -2.04 1.83 12.53
C MET A 27 -1.32 1.82 13.89
N LEU A 28 0.02 1.78 13.87
CA LEU A 28 0.84 1.75 15.08
C LEU A 28 0.54 2.94 16.00
N ASP A 29 0.46 4.14 15.45
CA ASP A 29 0.24 5.36 16.23
C ASP A 29 -1.20 5.47 16.72
N ALA A 30 -2.17 5.09 15.87
CA ALA A 30 -3.58 5.12 16.22
C ALA A 30 -3.94 4.11 17.34
N LEU A 31 -3.32 2.93 17.35
CA LEU A 31 -3.65 1.85 18.27
C LEU A 31 -2.88 1.90 19.60
N ASP A 32 -1.83 2.68 19.71
CA ASP A 32 -0.85 2.63 20.81
C ASP A 32 -1.48 2.73 22.21
N LYS A 33 -2.52 3.55 22.36
CA LYS A 33 -3.21 3.80 23.65
C LYS A 33 -4.60 3.16 23.73
N THR A 34 -4.88 2.19 22.88
CA THR A 34 -6.19 1.51 22.86
C THR A 34 -6.10 0.12 23.46
N SER A 35 -7.25 -0.45 23.82
CA SER A 35 -7.37 -1.85 24.27
C SER A 35 -7.10 -2.85 23.13
N TYR A 36 -7.01 -2.39 21.89
CA TYR A 36 -6.73 -3.22 20.71
C TYR A 36 -5.24 -3.30 20.38
N ASN A 37 -4.39 -2.60 21.14
CA ASN A 37 -2.94 -2.75 21.05
C ASN A 37 -2.55 -4.21 21.35
N GLY A 38 -1.84 -4.85 20.43
CA GLY A 38 -1.44 -6.25 20.52
C GLY A 38 -2.47 -7.27 19.98
N GLN A 39 -3.65 -6.84 19.55
CA GLN A 39 -4.68 -7.73 19.02
C GLN A 39 -4.65 -7.91 17.50
N TRP A 40 -4.05 -7.00 16.76
CA TRP A 40 -3.94 -7.10 15.31
C TRP A 40 -2.89 -8.14 14.89
N ARG A 41 -3.10 -8.71 13.71
CA ARG A 41 -2.14 -9.62 13.07
C ARG A 41 -2.07 -9.30 11.59
N VAL A 42 -0.88 -9.43 11.03
CA VAL A 42 -0.64 -9.39 9.59
C VAL A 42 -0.69 -10.82 9.07
N VAL A 43 -1.46 -11.01 8.00
CA VAL A 43 -1.57 -12.29 7.31
C VAL A 43 -1.49 -12.06 5.81
N GLN A 44 -1.06 -13.06 5.06
CA GLN A 44 -1.06 -13.00 3.62
C GLN A 44 -2.50 -12.94 3.09
N LEU A 45 -2.70 -12.21 1.99
CA LEU A 45 -3.95 -12.31 1.25
C LEU A 45 -4.17 -13.77 0.80
N PRO A 46 -5.39 -14.28 0.91
CA PRO A 46 -5.70 -15.61 0.38
C PRO A 46 -5.48 -15.63 -1.13
N SER A 47 -5.03 -16.76 -1.64
CA SER A 47 -4.93 -16.99 -3.07
C SER A 47 -6.33 -17.08 -3.68
N PHE A 48 -6.50 -16.54 -4.88
CA PHE A 48 -7.73 -16.57 -5.63
C PHE A 48 -7.50 -17.19 -7.02
N GLY A 49 -8.35 -18.13 -7.42
CA GLY A 49 -8.23 -18.78 -8.73
C GLY A 49 -6.93 -19.56 -8.95
N GLY A 50 -6.28 -20.03 -7.88
CA GLY A 50 -5.03 -20.76 -7.94
C GLY A 50 -3.77 -19.88 -8.10
N SER A 51 -3.93 -18.55 -8.12
CA SER A 51 -2.81 -17.61 -8.13
C SER A 51 -2.40 -17.26 -6.71
N ASP A 52 -1.11 -17.37 -6.41
CA ASP A 52 -0.51 -17.00 -5.13
C ASP A 52 0.23 -15.67 -5.21
N MET A 53 -0.14 -14.82 -6.16
CA MET A 53 0.45 -13.51 -6.38
C MET A 53 -0.29 -12.43 -5.60
N THR A 54 0.46 -11.42 -5.17
CA THR A 54 -0.07 -10.15 -4.63
C THR A 54 0.32 -8.99 -5.54
N GLY A 55 -0.42 -7.90 -5.47
CA GLY A 55 -0.09 -6.66 -6.18
C GLY A 55 0.68 -5.68 -5.29
N PRO A 56 1.53 -4.82 -5.85
CA PRO A 56 2.07 -3.70 -5.12
C PRO A 56 0.97 -2.66 -4.89
N ASP A 57 1.06 -1.97 -3.75
CA ASP A 57 0.24 -0.80 -3.46
C ASP A 57 1.12 0.36 -3.04
N GLY A 58 1.30 1.30 -3.95
CA GLY A 58 2.17 2.44 -3.78
C GLY A 58 3.63 2.13 -4.05
N GLY A 59 4.47 2.74 -3.26
CA GLY A 59 5.91 2.81 -3.43
C GLY A 59 6.34 4.25 -3.65
N SER A 60 7.57 4.56 -3.24
CA SER A 60 8.13 5.90 -3.36
C SER A 60 9.55 5.84 -3.91
N GLY A 61 9.89 6.82 -4.73
CA GLY A 61 11.23 7.05 -5.20
C GLY A 61 11.75 8.40 -4.72
N VAL A 62 13.04 8.49 -4.52
CA VAL A 62 13.73 9.76 -4.24
C VAL A 62 14.56 10.13 -5.46
N ALA A 63 14.40 11.36 -5.93
CA ALA A 63 15.07 11.84 -7.14
C ALA A 63 15.79 13.17 -6.90
N VAL A 64 16.89 13.36 -7.60
CA VAL A 64 17.56 14.66 -7.68
C VAL A 64 16.92 15.47 -8.79
N VAL A 65 16.38 16.64 -8.45
CA VAL A 65 15.67 17.47 -9.41
C VAL A 65 16.63 18.22 -10.35
N LYS A 66 16.17 18.53 -11.56
CA LYS A 66 16.89 19.36 -12.51
C LYS A 66 17.16 20.74 -11.88
N GLY A 67 18.41 21.21 -12.01
CA GLY A 67 18.84 22.48 -11.41
C GLY A 67 19.44 22.37 -10.01
N CYS A 68 19.55 21.16 -9.45
CA CYS A 68 20.28 20.93 -8.22
C CYS A 68 21.75 21.41 -8.38
N LYS A 69 22.24 22.24 -7.43
CA LYS A 69 23.62 22.75 -7.48
C LYS A 69 24.67 21.69 -7.14
N TYR A 70 24.27 20.64 -6.42
CA TYR A 70 25.16 19.60 -5.91
C TYR A 70 24.59 18.19 -6.21
N PRO A 71 24.42 17.82 -7.50
CA PRO A 71 23.71 16.58 -7.84
C PRO A 71 24.45 15.32 -7.36
N ALA A 72 25.78 15.31 -7.40
CA ALA A 72 26.58 14.18 -6.91
C ALA A 72 26.40 13.93 -5.42
N GLN A 73 26.46 14.99 -4.61
CA GLN A 73 26.24 14.90 -3.17
C GLN A 73 24.80 14.50 -2.83
N ALA A 74 23.83 15.03 -3.58
CA ALA A 74 22.44 14.65 -3.41
C ALA A 74 22.20 13.17 -3.75
N MET A 75 22.87 12.63 -4.78
CA MET A 75 22.81 11.20 -5.09
C MET A 75 23.48 10.34 -4.02
N GLN A 76 24.62 10.75 -3.47
CA GLN A 76 25.28 10.07 -2.34
C GLN A 76 24.37 10.04 -1.11
N PHE A 77 23.68 11.14 -0.82
CA PHE A 77 22.70 11.17 0.27
C PHE A 77 21.53 10.21 0.00
N ASN A 78 20.99 10.20 -1.22
CA ASN A 78 19.93 9.28 -1.58
C ASN A 78 20.31 7.81 -1.43
N ASP A 79 21.52 7.45 -1.84
CA ASP A 79 22.04 6.10 -1.70
C ASP A 79 22.17 5.72 -0.21
N TRP A 80 22.82 6.57 0.57
CA TRP A 80 22.91 6.37 2.02
C TRP A 80 21.52 6.25 2.66
N PHE A 81 20.60 7.17 2.38
CA PHE A 81 19.25 7.20 2.96
C PHE A 81 18.49 5.90 2.67
N ASN A 82 18.49 5.44 1.42
CA ASN A 82 17.74 4.26 1.02
C ASN A 82 18.36 2.94 1.52
N THR A 83 19.59 2.97 2.02
CA THR A 83 20.25 1.81 2.64
C THR A 83 20.07 1.72 4.15
N GLN A 84 19.39 2.70 4.78
CA GLN A 84 19.06 2.68 6.21
C GLN A 84 17.85 1.76 6.49
N VAL A 85 17.96 0.48 6.16
CA VAL A 85 16.83 -0.47 6.10
C VAL A 85 16.08 -0.61 7.43
N ASN A 86 16.79 -0.62 8.56
CA ASN A 86 16.16 -0.77 9.87
C ASN A 86 15.48 0.54 10.34
N ASP A 87 16.06 1.70 10.04
CA ASP A 87 15.45 2.99 10.37
C ASP A 87 14.17 3.21 9.54
N LEU A 88 14.19 2.84 8.26
CA LEU A 88 13.01 2.87 7.40
C LEU A 88 11.92 1.90 7.90
N ALA A 89 12.30 0.73 8.39
CA ALA A 89 11.36 -0.23 8.97
C ALA A 89 10.65 0.31 10.23
N THR A 90 11.29 1.18 11.02
CA THR A 90 10.62 1.83 12.16
C THR A 90 9.45 2.72 11.75
N GLN A 91 9.44 3.17 10.49
CA GLN A 91 8.35 3.92 9.88
C GLN A 91 7.26 3.02 9.26
N GLY A 92 7.39 1.71 9.38
CA GLY A 92 6.50 0.74 8.72
C GLY A 92 6.83 0.52 7.23
N LEU A 93 7.96 1.02 6.74
CA LEU A 93 8.34 0.90 5.34
C LEU A 93 9.09 -0.41 5.08
N VAL A 94 8.84 -1.01 3.92
CA VAL A 94 9.65 -2.11 3.39
C VAL A 94 10.63 -1.51 2.37
N PRO A 95 11.93 -1.40 2.71
CA PRO A 95 12.91 -0.81 1.81
C PRO A 95 13.12 -1.66 0.56
N ALA A 96 13.39 -1.01 -0.58
CA ALA A 96 13.80 -1.69 -1.81
C ALA A 96 15.26 -2.21 -1.73
N ALA A 97 16.07 -1.65 -0.87
CA ALA A 97 17.44 -2.11 -0.63
C ALA A 97 17.44 -3.50 0.00
N LYS A 98 18.31 -4.38 -0.50
CA LYS A 98 18.49 -5.72 0.08
C LYS A 98 19.19 -5.61 1.44
N GLY A 99 18.67 -6.32 2.43
CA GLY A 99 19.23 -6.35 3.78
C GLY A 99 18.31 -7.15 4.71
N GLN A 100 18.83 -7.48 5.88
CA GLN A 100 17.99 -8.04 6.94
C GLN A 100 17.23 -6.89 7.61
N VAL A 101 15.92 -6.97 7.58
CA VAL A 101 15.03 -6.03 8.24
C VAL A 101 14.48 -6.68 9.50
N THR A 102 14.71 -6.05 10.63
CA THR A 102 14.21 -6.52 11.93
C THR A 102 12.90 -5.82 12.26
N THR A 103 11.91 -6.60 12.70
CA THR A 103 10.65 -6.02 13.16
C THR A 103 10.89 -5.16 14.40
N PRO A 104 10.58 -3.85 14.37
CA PRO A 104 10.75 -2.97 15.52
C PRO A 104 9.95 -3.44 16.73
N GLU A 105 10.48 -3.27 17.94
CA GLU A 105 9.84 -3.75 19.18
C GLU A 105 8.45 -3.14 19.41
N LYS A 106 8.25 -1.86 19.03
CA LYS A 106 6.93 -1.22 19.08
C LYS A 106 5.94 -1.97 18.19
N MET A 107 6.38 -2.33 16.96
CA MET A 107 5.56 -3.08 16.01
C MET A 107 5.25 -4.48 16.52
N LYS A 108 6.24 -5.23 17.03
CA LYS A 108 6.01 -6.54 17.66
C LYS A 108 4.95 -6.45 18.74
N LYS A 109 5.09 -5.50 19.67
CA LYS A 109 4.14 -5.32 20.76
C LYS A 109 2.71 -5.08 20.25
N GLN A 110 2.54 -4.23 19.26
CA GLN A 110 1.23 -3.86 18.70
C GLN A 110 0.59 -4.97 17.88
N PHE A 111 1.40 -5.84 17.29
CA PHE A 111 0.93 -7.02 16.58
C PHE A 111 1.08 -8.32 17.40
N GLY A 112 1.03 -8.21 18.75
CA GLY A 112 0.97 -9.36 19.68
C GLY A 112 2.16 -10.29 19.61
N GLY A 113 3.37 -9.75 19.42
CA GLY A 113 4.62 -10.51 19.35
C GLY A 113 4.96 -11.02 17.94
N GLN A 114 4.13 -10.73 16.93
CA GLN A 114 4.37 -11.21 15.57
C GLN A 114 5.62 -10.57 14.96
N ASP A 115 6.39 -11.35 14.22
CA ASP A 115 7.44 -10.84 13.33
C ASP A 115 6.80 -10.32 12.03
N VAL A 116 6.32 -9.08 12.09
CA VAL A 116 5.58 -8.45 10.99
C VAL A 116 6.46 -8.26 9.75
N MET A 117 7.74 -7.90 9.94
CA MET A 117 8.63 -7.68 8.79
C MET A 117 8.93 -8.99 8.06
N ALA A 118 9.04 -10.10 8.77
CA ALA A 118 9.16 -11.42 8.14
C ALA A 118 7.90 -11.78 7.34
N GLU A 119 6.72 -11.44 7.83
CA GLU A 119 5.48 -11.68 7.10
C GLU A 119 5.35 -10.79 5.86
N LEU A 120 5.76 -9.52 5.97
CA LEU A 120 5.79 -8.60 4.83
C LEU A 120 6.84 -9.01 3.76
N ALA A 121 7.96 -9.58 4.18
CA ALA A 121 8.96 -10.13 3.25
C ALA A 121 8.36 -11.26 2.38
N LYS A 122 7.56 -12.15 2.96
CA LYS A 122 6.83 -13.19 2.20
C LYS A 122 5.88 -12.57 1.17
N ALA A 123 5.16 -11.49 1.53
CA ALA A 123 4.32 -10.78 0.58
C ALA A 123 5.12 -10.21 -0.59
N ASN A 124 6.31 -9.66 -0.31
CA ASN A 124 7.20 -9.13 -1.34
C ASN A 124 7.69 -10.21 -2.32
N GLU A 125 7.93 -11.44 -1.85
CA GLU A 125 8.29 -12.58 -2.71
C GLU A 125 7.16 -13.00 -3.65
N ARG A 126 5.91 -12.68 -3.30
CA ARG A 126 4.69 -12.99 -4.06
C ARG A 126 4.23 -11.87 -4.99
N LEU A 127 4.96 -10.75 -5.07
CA LEU A 127 4.61 -9.64 -5.96
C LEU A 127 4.54 -10.09 -7.41
N ALA A 128 3.49 -9.66 -8.10
CA ALA A 128 3.34 -9.91 -9.52
C ALA A 128 4.51 -9.29 -10.31
N PRO A 129 5.28 -10.08 -11.08
CA PRO A 129 6.53 -9.61 -11.68
C PRO A 129 6.31 -8.58 -12.80
N LYS A 130 5.11 -8.48 -13.33
CA LYS A 130 4.73 -7.59 -14.43
C LYS A 130 3.54 -6.71 -14.04
N PHE A 131 3.64 -6.07 -12.89
CA PHE A 131 2.63 -5.10 -12.49
C PHE A 131 3.04 -3.69 -12.94
N GLY A 132 2.08 -2.94 -13.46
CA GLY A 132 2.27 -1.52 -13.79
C GLY A 132 0.95 -0.78 -13.73
N TYR A 133 1.00 0.45 -13.25
CA TYR A 133 -0.14 1.34 -13.34
C TYR A 133 -0.29 1.84 -14.78
N ILE A 134 -1.50 1.81 -15.30
CA ILE A 134 -1.78 2.41 -16.59
C ILE A 134 -1.70 3.94 -16.51
N PRO A 135 -1.38 4.64 -17.62
CA PRO A 135 -1.53 6.09 -17.69
C PRO A 135 -2.94 6.52 -17.25
N GLY A 136 -3.03 7.58 -16.44
CA GLY A 136 -4.31 8.08 -15.96
C GLY A 136 -4.95 7.26 -14.82
N PHE A 137 -4.23 6.32 -14.19
CA PHE A 137 -4.79 5.47 -13.12
C PHE A 137 -5.47 6.24 -11.98
N THR A 138 -5.02 7.45 -11.67
CA THR A 138 -5.65 8.31 -10.66
C THR A 138 -7.12 8.59 -10.97
N VAL A 139 -7.48 8.82 -12.24
CA VAL A 139 -8.87 9.01 -12.67
C VAL A 139 -9.67 7.73 -12.47
N VAL A 140 -9.08 6.59 -12.80
CA VAL A 140 -9.72 5.27 -12.61
C VAL A 140 -10.04 5.05 -11.13
N GLY A 141 -9.08 5.25 -10.23
CA GLY A 141 -9.26 5.10 -8.79
C GLY A 141 -10.37 6.02 -8.23
N THR A 142 -10.42 7.26 -8.70
CA THR A 142 -11.50 8.19 -8.32
C THR A 142 -12.87 7.66 -8.72
N LYS A 143 -13.02 7.19 -9.96
CA LYS A 143 -14.28 6.64 -10.46
C LYS A 143 -14.69 5.33 -9.76
N MET A 144 -13.73 4.48 -9.43
CA MET A 144 -13.98 3.28 -8.62
C MET A 144 -14.49 3.65 -7.22
N ASN A 145 -13.90 4.64 -6.57
CA ASN A 145 -14.34 5.09 -5.24
C ASN A 145 -15.75 5.66 -5.27
N GLU A 146 -16.08 6.51 -6.26
CA GLU A 146 -17.43 7.04 -6.47
C GLU A 146 -18.46 5.92 -6.63
N LYS A 147 -18.16 4.92 -7.45
CA LYS A 147 -19.04 3.78 -7.69
C LYS A 147 -19.12 2.88 -6.45
N GLY A 148 -18.00 2.67 -5.74
CA GLY A 148 -17.94 1.91 -4.50
C GLY A 148 -18.82 2.50 -3.39
N ALA A 149 -18.80 3.81 -3.24
CA ALA A 149 -19.70 4.51 -2.31
C ALA A 149 -21.19 4.26 -2.69
N GLY A 150 -21.51 4.25 -3.98
CA GLY A 150 -22.83 3.88 -4.48
C GLY A 150 -23.22 2.44 -4.14
N ALA A 151 -22.30 1.50 -4.29
CA ALA A 151 -22.51 0.10 -3.96
C ALA A 151 -22.70 -0.11 -2.45
N ALA A 152 -21.92 0.55 -1.63
CA ALA A 152 -22.08 0.54 -0.17
C ALA A 152 -23.43 1.10 0.29
N ALA A 153 -23.98 2.07 -0.44
CA ALA A 153 -25.31 2.64 -0.20
C ALA A 153 -26.47 1.82 -0.84
N GLY A 154 -26.20 0.67 -1.44
CA GLY A 154 -27.19 -0.16 -2.11
C GLY A 154 -27.71 0.40 -3.44
N LYS A 155 -27.04 1.41 -4.02
CA LYS A 155 -27.41 2.09 -5.27
C LYS A 155 -26.71 1.55 -6.52
N ALA A 156 -25.75 0.66 -6.35
CA ALA A 156 -24.99 0.02 -7.42
C ALA A 156 -24.57 -1.39 -7.01
N LYS A 157 -24.21 -2.23 -7.97
CA LYS A 157 -23.65 -3.55 -7.70
C LYS A 157 -22.12 -3.46 -7.55
N VAL A 158 -21.52 -4.36 -6.79
CA VAL A 158 -20.06 -4.44 -6.65
C VAL A 158 -19.38 -4.66 -8.02
N GLY A 159 -19.98 -5.46 -8.90
CA GLY A 159 -19.50 -5.68 -10.26
C GLY A 159 -19.40 -4.40 -11.10
N ASP A 160 -20.27 -3.42 -10.84
CA ASP A 160 -20.27 -2.14 -11.57
C ASP A 160 -19.00 -1.31 -11.29
N ILE A 161 -18.33 -1.55 -10.15
CA ILE A 161 -17.06 -0.90 -9.81
C ILE A 161 -15.99 -1.30 -10.82
N PHE A 162 -15.88 -2.60 -11.10
CA PHE A 162 -14.89 -3.14 -12.02
C PHE A 162 -15.19 -2.78 -13.47
N GLN A 163 -16.47 -2.78 -13.86
CA GLN A 163 -16.86 -2.31 -15.19
C GLN A 163 -16.50 -0.81 -15.36
N THR A 164 -16.80 0.00 -14.34
CA THR A 164 -16.40 1.43 -14.35
C THR A 164 -14.90 1.60 -14.46
N ALA A 165 -14.11 0.76 -13.76
CA ALA A 165 -12.66 0.77 -13.86
C ALA A 165 -12.20 0.47 -15.29
N GLN A 166 -12.76 -0.58 -15.92
CA GLN A 166 -12.43 -0.95 -17.30
C GLN A 166 -12.75 0.17 -18.28
N ASP A 167 -13.97 0.71 -18.24
CA ASP A 167 -14.41 1.76 -19.16
C ASP A 167 -13.57 3.03 -19.01
N THR A 168 -13.28 3.43 -17.76
CA THR A 168 -12.45 4.60 -17.47
C THR A 168 -11.00 4.38 -17.90
N SER A 169 -10.47 3.18 -17.74
CA SER A 169 -9.11 2.82 -18.19
C SER A 169 -8.98 2.93 -19.70
N VAL A 170 -9.94 2.35 -20.43
CA VAL A 170 -9.99 2.43 -21.90
C VAL A 170 -10.07 3.88 -22.36
N GLN A 171 -10.92 4.69 -21.72
CA GLN A 171 -11.06 6.09 -22.09
C GLN A 171 -9.77 6.88 -21.80
N ALA A 172 -9.16 6.69 -20.63
CA ALA A 172 -7.90 7.37 -20.27
C ALA A 172 -6.75 7.05 -21.26
N LEU A 173 -6.67 5.82 -21.73
CA LEU A 173 -5.69 5.43 -22.73
C LEU A 173 -5.97 6.10 -24.11
N LYS A 174 -7.23 6.15 -24.53
CA LYS A 174 -7.64 6.84 -25.76
C LYS A 174 -7.33 8.35 -25.69
N ASP A 175 -7.63 8.99 -24.56
CA ASP A 175 -7.37 10.41 -24.34
C ASP A 175 -5.86 10.73 -24.34
N ALA A 176 -5.04 9.76 -23.93
CA ALA A 176 -3.59 9.83 -24.01
C ALA A 176 -3.02 9.49 -25.41
N GLY A 177 -3.85 9.19 -26.40
CA GLY A 177 -3.43 8.79 -27.74
C GLY A 177 -2.74 7.43 -27.82
N LEU A 178 -2.96 6.57 -26.82
CA LEU A 178 -2.37 5.25 -26.74
C LEU A 178 -3.27 4.20 -27.41
N PRO A 179 -2.69 3.17 -28.05
CA PRO A 179 -3.46 2.11 -28.68
C PRO A 179 -4.23 1.30 -27.63
N VAL A 180 -5.50 1.05 -27.87
CA VAL A 180 -6.35 0.18 -27.06
C VAL A 180 -6.81 -0.95 -27.96
N ASN A 181 -6.37 -2.16 -27.64
CA ASN A 181 -6.90 -3.36 -28.25
C ASN A 181 -8.16 -3.76 -27.47
N GLY A 182 -9.28 -3.72 -28.13
CA GLY A 182 -10.59 -4.11 -27.58
C GLY A 182 -10.76 -5.60 -27.45
#